data_a878613261268f4ee723cacbea2f0fc0
#
_entry.id   a878613261268f4ee723cacbea2f0fc0
#
_cell.length_a   1.000
_cell.length_b   1.000
_cell.length_c   1.000
_cell.angle_alpha   90.00
_cell.angle_beta   90.00
_cell.angle_gamma   90.00
#
_symmetry.space_group_name_H-M   'P 1'
#
loop_
_entity.id
_entity.type
_entity.pdbx_description
1 polymer ?
#
loop_
_entity_poly.entity_id
_entity_poly.type
_entity_poly.pdbx_seq_one_letter_code
_entity_poly.pdbx_strand_id
1 'polypeptide(L)'
;MIAGADWHPERLFFLISSARHFAAELRADGFEVRYIKATNTVTGLEEVRKEFPSITFHATEQSSFRLSQSLAGFGVETVENDFFLTPRDLFATWAGSQKSYLMENFYR
;
A
#
# COMPACT_ATOMS: atom_id res chain seq x y z
N MET A 1 5.41 9.91 -3.80
CA MET A 1 6.26 9.30 -2.73
C MET A 1 7.75 9.23 -3.09
N ILE A 2 8.09 9.33 -4.36
CA ILE A 2 9.49 9.35 -4.84
C ILE A 2 10.04 10.78 -4.86
N ALA A 3 9.23 11.79 -5.13
CA ALA A 3 9.60 13.20 -5.10
C ALA A 3 9.77 13.68 -3.66
N GLY A 4 10.91 14.27 -3.34
CA GLY A 4 11.22 14.88 -2.03
C GLY A 4 12.18 14.10 -1.13
N ALA A 5 12.73 12.99 -1.60
CA ALA A 5 13.84 12.30 -0.95
C ALA A 5 15.00 12.15 -1.94
N ASP A 6 16.22 12.36 -1.47
CA ASP A 6 17.44 12.09 -2.25
C ASP A 6 17.67 10.58 -2.39
N TRP A 7 16.91 9.99 -3.31
CA TRP A 7 17.05 8.59 -3.63
C TRP A 7 18.22 8.35 -4.57
N HIS A 8 19.03 7.35 -4.29
CA HIS A 8 20.05 6.92 -5.22
C HIS A 8 19.42 6.51 -6.57
N PRO A 9 19.95 6.96 -7.71
CA PRO A 9 19.35 6.70 -9.04
C PRO A 9 19.14 5.22 -9.34
N GLU A 10 20.06 4.35 -8.96
CA GLU A 10 19.94 2.89 -9.16
C GLU A 10 18.76 2.29 -8.35
N ARG A 11 18.53 2.80 -7.14
CA ARG A 11 17.37 2.37 -6.34
C ARG A 11 16.05 2.77 -7.01
N LEU A 12 15.98 3.99 -7.54
CA LEU A 12 14.81 4.45 -8.29
C LEU A 12 14.61 3.61 -9.56
N PHE A 13 15.69 3.35 -10.29
CA PHE A 13 15.63 2.51 -11.47
C PHE A 13 15.12 1.12 -11.14
N PHE A 14 15.65 0.49 -10.09
CA PHE A 14 15.20 -0.82 -9.63
C PHE A 14 13.70 -0.83 -9.28
N LEU A 15 13.24 0.10 -8.45
CA LEU A 15 11.85 0.17 -8.02
C LEU A 15 10.88 0.40 -9.18
N ILE A 16 11.21 1.34 -10.08
CA ILE A 16 10.38 1.65 -11.24
C ILE A 16 10.37 0.49 -12.24
N SER A 17 11.51 -0.14 -12.48
CA SER A 17 11.61 -1.30 -13.37
C SER A 17 10.81 -2.47 -12.82
N SER A 18 10.94 -2.79 -11.53
CA SER A 18 10.19 -3.86 -10.87
C SER A 18 8.68 -3.64 -10.99
N ALA A 19 8.20 -2.41 -10.74
CA ALA A 19 6.79 -2.09 -10.89
C ALA A 19 6.28 -2.25 -12.34
N ARG A 20 7.10 -1.89 -13.34
CA ARG A 20 6.76 -2.07 -14.76
C ARG A 20 6.73 -3.54 -15.18
N HIS A 21 7.71 -4.32 -14.73
CA HIS A 21 7.74 -5.76 -14.99
C HIS A 21 6.55 -6.46 -14.37
N PHE A 22 6.23 -6.17 -13.11
CA PHE A 22 5.05 -6.70 -12.43
C PHE A 22 3.75 -6.34 -13.16
N ALA A 23 3.61 -5.10 -13.61
CA ALA A 23 2.46 -4.70 -14.43
C ALA A 23 2.36 -5.46 -15.76
N ALA A 24 3.50 -5.80 -16.38
CA ALA A 24 3.54 -6.58 -17.61
C ALA A 24 3.18 -8.05 -17.36
N GLU A 25 3.66 -8.64 -16.27
CA GLU A 25 3.34 -10.00 -15.84
C GLU A 25 1.83 -10.14 -15.57
N LEU A 26 1.25 -9.23 -14.80
CA LEU A 26 -0.20 -9.24 -14.54
C LEU A 26 -1.02 -9.15 -15.83
N ARG A 27 -0.60 -8.35 -16.82
CA ARG A 27 -1.26 -8.28 -18.14
C ARG A 27 -1.16 -9.59 -18.89
N ALA A 28 -0.01 -10.25 -18.83
CA ALA A 28 0.19 -11.55 -19.46
C ALA A 28 -0.72 -12.62 -18.82
N ASP A 29 -0.99 -12.51 -17.52
CA ASP A 29 -1.91 -13.36 -16.78
C ASP A 29 -3.40 -13.02 -16.99
N GLY A 30 -3.69 -12.02 -17.84
CA GLY A 30 -5.06 -11.66 -18.24
C GLY A 30 -5.73 -10.57 -17.38
N PHE A 31 -4.99 -9.96 -16.45
CA PHE A 31 -5.52 -8.83 -15.66
C PHE A 31 -5.51 -7.54 -16.49
N GLU A 32 -6.56 -6.73 -16.33
CA GLU A 32 -6.57 -5.36 -16.84
C GLU A 32 -5.73 -4.46 -15.94
N VAL A 33 -4.55 -4.05 -16.41
CA VAL A 33 -3.61 -3.26 -15.62
C VAL A 33 -3.39 -1.88 -16.23
N ARG A 34 -3.65 -0.84 -15.45
CA ARG A 34 -3.31 0.56 -15.77
C ARG A 34 -2.09 0.99 -14.98
N TYR A 35 -1.02 1.32 -15.70
CA TYR A 35 0.19 1.88 -15.11
C TYR A 35 0.18 3.40 -15.27
N ILE A 36 -0.03 4.12 -14.17
CA ILE A 36 -0.20 5.57 -14.17
C ILE A 36 1.08 6.23 -13.65
N LYS A 37 1.55 7.24 -14.37
CA LYS A 37 2.66 8.09 -13.94
C LYS A 37 2.09 9.36 -13.33
N ALA A 38 2.14 9.48 -12.01
CA ALA A 38 1.65 10.63 -11.28
C ALA A 38 2.70 11.15 -10.29
N THR A 39 2.55 12.37 -9.84
CA THR A 39 3.46 13.00 -8.87
C THR A 39 3.34 12.34 -7.48
N ASN A 40 2.17 11.84 -7.14
CA ASN A 40 1.91 11.08 -5.91
C ASN A 40 0.73 10.11 -6.13
N THR A 41 0.51 9.24 -5.15
CA THR A 41 -0.53 8.21 -5.21
C THR A 41 -1.94 8.79 -5.33
N VAL A 42 -2.25 9.84 -4.56
CA VAL A 42 -3.59 10.45 -4.55
C VAL A 42 -3.92 11.03 -5.91
N THR A 43 -2.97 11.79 -6.53
CA THR A 43 -3.16 12.34 -7.87
C THR A 43 -3.43 11.26 -8.91
N GLY A 44 -2.71 10.12 -8.82
CA GLY A 44 -2.97 8.99 -9.72
C GLY A 44 -4.37 8.39 -9.53
N LEU A 45 -4.83 8.26 -8.28
CA LEU A 45 -6.18 7.79 -7.98
C LEU A 45 -7.27 8.79 -8.45
N GLU A 46 -7.02 10.09 -8.34
CA GLU A 46 -7.92 11.12 -8.85
C GLU A 46 -8.11 11.03 -10.37
N GLU A 47 -7.05 10.74 -11.11
CA GLU A 47 -7.13 10.53 -12.58
C GLU A 47 -8.04 9.33 -12.89
N VAL A 48 -7.88 8.21 -12.18
CA VAL A 48 -8.74 7.04 -12.38
C VAL A 48 -10.19 7.33 -12.00
N ARG A 49 -10.42 8.03 -10.89
CA ARG A 49 -11.78 8.38 -10.43
C ARG A 49 -12.50 9.31 -11.42
N LYS A 50 -11.78 10.22 -12.09
CA LYS A 50 -12.36 11.07 -13.13
C LYS A 50 -12.84 10.26 -14.32
N GLU A 51 -12.09 9.23 -14.70
CA GLU A 51 -12.45 8.34 -15.80
C GLU A 51 -13.56 7.35 -15.42
N PHE A 52 -13.54 6.88 -14.18
CA PHE A 52 -14.51 5.90 -13.65
C PHE A 52 -15.12 6.41 -12.33
N PRO A 53 -16.12 7.29 -12.37
CA PRO A 53 -16.65 7.95 -11.16
C PRO A 53 -17.25 7.00 -10.13
N SER A 54 -17.75 5.84 -10.56
CA SER A 54 -18.42 4.85 -9.70
C SER A 54 -17.51 3.72 -9.23
N ILE A 55 -16.18 3.81 -9.48
CA ILE A 55 -15.25 2.75 -9.09
C ILE A 55 -14.98 2.77 -7.58
N THR A 56 -14.97 1.59 -6.98
CA THR A 56 -14.48 1.39 -5.61
C THR A 56 -13.02 0.99 -5.64
N PHE A 57 -12.20 1.65 -4.84
CA PHE A 57 -10.78 1.33 -4.72
C PHE A 57 -10.54 0.42 -3.53
N HIS A 58 -9.80 -0.65 -3.75
CA HIS A 58 -9.31 -1.54 -2.72
C HIS A 58 -7.77 -1.55 -2.74
N ALA A 59 -7.16 -1.61 -1.57
CA ALA A 59 -5.72 -1.78 -1.44
C ALA A 59 -5.41 -2.71 -0.28
N THR A 60 -4.39 -3.53 -0.43
CA THR A 60 -3.86 -4.30 0.70
C THR A 60 -3.32 -3.35 1.77
N GLU A 61 -3.42 -3.75 3.02
CA GLU A 61 -2.96 -2.97 4.15
C GLU A 61 -1.50 -2.50 3.96
N GLN A 62 -1.30 -1.19 4.10
CA GLN A 62 0.00 -0.56 3.87
C GLN A 62 0.84 -0.58 5.15
N SER A 63 2.14 -0.85 5.02
CA SER A 63 3.10 -0.73 6.12
C SER A 63 3.43 0.73 6.47
N SER A 64 3.22 1.66 5.54
CA SER A 64 3.44 3.09 5.73
C SER A 64 2.21 3.78 6.32
N PHE A 65 2.30 4.29 7.53
CA PHE A 65 1.24 5.05 8.19
C PHE A 65 0.77 6.26 7.36
N ARG A 66 1.72 7.02 6.79
CA ARG A 66 1.39 8.18 5.93
C ARG A 66 0.59 7.78 4.70
N LEU A 67 0.98 6.69 4.04
CA LEU A 67 0.25 6.18 2.88
C LEU A 67 -1.14 5.68 3.28
N SER A 68 -1.25 4.94 4.37
CA SER A 68 -2.53 4.47 4.92
C SER A 68 -3.49 5.64 5.17
N GLN A 69 -3.03 6.71 5.83
CA GLN A 69 -3.86 7.90 6.03
C GLN A 69 -4.29 8.57 4.73
N SER A 70 -3.37 8.69 3.76
CA SER A 70 -3.69 9.30 2.47
C SER A 70 -4.74 8.49 1.70
N LEU A 71 -4.65 7.17 1.71
CA LEU A 71 -5.60 6.28 1.04
C LEU A 71 -6.96 6.27 1.75
N ALA A 72 -6.98 6.24 3.08
CA ALA A 72 -8.21 6.35 3.87
C ALA A 72 -8.93 7.68 3.61
N GLY A 73 -8.19 8.80 3.58
CA GLY A 73 -8.74 10.11 3.23
C GLY A 73 -9.31 10.20 1.81
N PHE A 74 -8.82 9.38 0.89
CA PHE A 74 -9.35 9.26 -0.47
C PHE A 74 -10.55 8.30 -0.58
N GLY A 75 -10.84 7.52 0.47
CA GLY A 75 -11.92 6.54 0.49
C GLY A 75 -11.53 5.20 -0.14
N VAL A 76 -10.28 4.79 -0.03
CA VAL A 76 -9.81 3.45 -0.42
C VAL A 76 -10.13 2.46 0.69
N GLU A 77 -10.80 1.39 0.36
CA GLU A 77 -11.06 0.28 1.28
C GLU A 77 -9.80 -0.57 1.46
N THR A 78 -9.46 -0.86 2.70
CA THR A 78 -8.27 -1.65 3.03
C THR A 78 -8.63 -3.11 3.18
N VAL A 79 -7.89 -3.98 2.48
CA VAL A 79 -7.96 -5.44 2.60
C VAL A 79 -6.75 -5.90 3.41
N GLU A 80 -6.95 -6.86 4.30
CA GLU A 80 -5.88 -7.46 5.10
C GLU A 80 -4.76 -7.99 4.20
N ASN A 81 -3.51 -7.84 4.62
CA ASN A 81 -2.37 -8.34 3.86
C ASN A 81 -1.79 -9.60 4.50
N ASP A 82 -1.38 -10.53 3.65
CA ASP A 82 -0.83 -11.84 4.04
C ASP A 82 0.68 -11.81 4.30
N PHE A 83 1.33 -10.64 4.25
CA PHE A 83 2.76 -10.52 4.50
C PHE A 83 3.13 -10.68 5.98
N PHE A 84 2.18 -10.42 6.87
CA PHE A 84 2.38 -10.55 8.31
C PHE A 84 1.47 -11.64 8.87
N LEU A 85 2.04 -12.57 9.64
CA LEU A 85 1.29 -13.64 10.31
C LEU A 85 0.36 -13.13 11.41
N THR A 86 0.60 -11.91 11.88
CA THR A 86 -0.16 -11.28 12.95
C THR A 86 -0.87 -10.04 12.41
N PRO A 87 -2.20 -10.09 12.26
CA PRO A 87 -3.00 -8.92 11.94
C PRO A 87 -2.86 -7.81 13.00
N ARG A 88 -3.05 -6.57 12.60
CA ARG A 88 -2.92 -5.41 13.51
C ARG A 88 -3.98 -5.38 14.60
N ASP A 89 -5.19 -5.82 14.32
CA ASP A 89 -6.29 -5.90 15.27
C ASP A 89 -6.00 -6.94 16.37
N LEU A 90 -5.39 -8.08 16.02
CA LEU A 90 -4.95 -9.07 16.97
C LEU A 90 -3.89 -8.49 17.92
N PHE A 91 -2.89 -7.80 17.34
CA PHE A 91 -1.89 -7.11 18.16
C PHE A 91 -2.52 -5.99 19.02
N ALA A 92 -3.42 -5.19 18.47
CA ALA A 92 -4.09 -4.12 19.19
C ALA A 92 -4.94 -4.64 20.36
N THR A 93 -5.65 -5.75 20.16
CA THR A 93 -6.43 -6.42 21.21
C THR A 93 -5.55 -6.89 22.34
N TRP A 94 -4.45 -7.58 22.01
CA TRP A 94 -3.47 -7.99 23.01
C TRP A 94 -2.86 -6.77 23.73
N ALA A 95 -2.41 -5.75 23.00
CA ALA A 95 -1.77 -4.57 23.55
C ALA A 95 -2.70 -3.80 24.51
N GLY A 96 -3.99 -3.74 24.22
CA GLY A 96 -5.00 -3.08 25.07
C GLY A 96 -5.14 -3.73 26.45
N SER A 97 -4.73 -4.98 26.62
CA SER A 97 -4.74 -5.72 27.91
C SER A 97 -3.41 -5.61 28.68
N GLN A 98 -2.35 -5.06 28.07
CA GLN A 98 -1.01 -5.07 28.64
C GLN A 98 -0.67 -3.76 29.35
N LYS A 99 0.04 -3.86 30.47
CA LYS A 99 0.62 -2.70 31.17
C LYS A 99 1.97 -2.26 30.58
N SER A 100 2.65 -3.16 29.89
CA SER A 100 3.91 -2.90 29.17
C SER A 100 4.03 -3.80 27.96
N TYR A 101 4.67 -3.31 26.88
CA TYR A 101 4.78 -4.01 25.61
C TYR A 101 6.15 -4.73 25.53
N LEU A 102 6.20 -5.94 26.08
CA LEU A 102 7.35 -6.83 25.92
C LEU A 102 7.02 -7.83 24.82
N MET A 103 7.85 -7.87 23.77
CA MET A 103 7.64 -8.73 22.59
C MET A 103 7.54 -10.21 22.97
N GLU A 104 8.31 -10.65 23.97
CA GLU A 104 8.27 -12.03 24.46
C GLU A 104 6.89 -12.43 24.99
N ASN A 105 6.16 -11.49 25.57
CA ASN A 105 4.82 -11.76 26.11
C ASN A 105 3.77 -11.87 24.99
N PHE A 106 4.03 -11.30 23.83
CA PHE A 106 3.14 -11.40 22.69
C PHE A 106 3.27 -12.73 21.94
N TYR A 107 4.49 -13.27 21.86
CA TYR A 107 4.76 -14.50 21.11
C TYR A 107 4.70 -15.78 21.96
N ARG A 108 4.32 -15.71 23.20
CA ARG A 108 4.06 -16.86 24.07
C ARG A 108 2.60 -17.22 24.09
#